data_0709a044acb97a1ace1f662a122db9a0
#
_entry.id   0709a044acb97a1ace1f662a122db9a0
#
_cell.length_a   1.000
_cell.length_b   1.000
_cell.length_c   1.000
_cell.angle_alpha   90.00
_cell.angle_beta   90.00
_cell.angle_gamma   90.00
#
_symmetry.space_group_name_H-M   'P 1'
#
loop_
_entity.id
_entity.type
_entity.pdbx_description
1 polymer ?
#
loop_
_entity_poly.entity_id
_entity_poly.type
_entity_poly.pdbx_seq_one_letter_code
_entity_poly.pdbx_strand_id
1 'polypeptide(L)'
;HLMQLGRSPPAQQQLVRVTDAVVARSLDFRFVREFRGLEVIARAGELIATDGAHEFRAPYDNTVLVMPGTTNLKVGMTTVRLGRFEN
;
A
#
# COMPACT_ATOMS: atom_id res chain seq x y z
N HIS A 1 -5.17 -32.15 7.56
CA HIS A 1 -4.88 -31.99 7.72
C HIS A 1 -4.59 -31.80 7.67
N LEU A 2 -4.68 -31.74 7.54
CA LEU A 2 -4.31 -31.43 7.61
C LEU A 2 -3.81 -31.27 7.38
N MET A 3 -3.90 -31.32 7.10
CA MET A 3 -3.37 -30.97 7.10
C MET A 3 -2.89 -30.56 6.99
N GLN A 4 -2.90 -30.40 6.83
CA GLN A 4 -2.45 -29.84 7.05
C GLN A 4 -2.12 -29.49 6.68
N LEU A 5 -2.50 -29.38 6.35
CA LEU A 5 -2.32 -29.00 5.98
C LEU A 5 -1.48 -28.31 5.56
N GLY A 6 -1.18 -28.49 4.85
CA GLY A 6 -0.31 -27.67 4.10
C GLY A 6 -0.29 -26.21 4.48
N ARG A 7 -0.08 -25.96 5.61
CA ARG A 7 -0.15 -24.62 6.10
C ARG A 7 1.21 -23.95 6.05
N SER A 8 1.23 -22.65 5.72
CA SER A 8 2.47 -21.90 5.67
C SER A 8 3.12 -21.81 7.04
N PRO A 9 4.45 -21.91 7.12
CA PRO A 9 5.15 -21.65 8.36
C PRO A 9 4.91 -20.21 8.85
N PRO A 10 4.84 -19.98 10.16
CA PRO A 10 4.61 -18.63 10.67
C PRO A 10 5.62 -17.60 10.21
N ALA A 11 6.87 -18.00 9.98
CA ALA A 11 7.89 -17.06 9.52
C ALA A 11 7.59 -16.48 8.14
N GLN A 12 6.74 -17.13 7.37
CA GLN A 12 6.36 -16.66 6.05
C GLN A 12 5.07 -15.87 6.06
N GLN A 13 4.43 -15.78 7.20
CA GLN A 13 3.19 -15.05 7.33
C GLN A 13 3.48 -13.76 8.07
N GLN A 14 3.68 -12.72 7.29
CA GLN A 14 3.94 -11.42 7.87
C GLN A 14 2.63 -10.67 8.01
N LEU A 15 2.43 -10.11 9.18
CA LEU A 15 1.28 -9.26 9.43
C LEU A 15 1.65 -7.84 9.03
N VAL A 16 0.71 -7.18 8.40
CA VAL A 16 0.87 -5.78 8.04
C VAL A 16 -0.09 -4.97 8.89
N ARG A 17 0.46 -4.02 9.62
CA ARG A 17 -0.36 -3.06 10.35
C ARG A 17 -0.60 -1.86 9.44
N VAL A 18 -1.85 -1.65 9.07
CA VAL A 18 -2.23 -0.49 8.27
C VAL A 18 -2.33 0.73 9.18
N THR A 19 -1.62 1.78 8.81
CA THR A 19 -1.60 3.02 9.59
C THR A 19 -2.26 4.17 8.87
N ASP A 20 -2.31 4.12 7.55
CA ASP A 20 -2.81 5.22 6.74
C ASP A 20 -3.54 4.69 5.53
N ALA A 21 -4.42 5.52 5.00
CA ALA A 21 -5.08 5.24 3.73
C ALA A 21 -4.90 6.45 2.82
N VAL A 22 -4.64 6.19 1.55
CA VAL A 22 -4.53 7.24 0.56
C VAL A 22 -5.81 7.26 -0.25
N VAL A 23 -6.55 8.35 -0.13
CA VAL A 23 -7.86 8.49 -0.75
C VAL A 23 -7.74 9.46 -1.92
N ALA A 24 -8.28 9.08 -3.06
CA ALA A 24 -8.29 9.95 -4.24
C ALA A 24 -9.14 11.17 -3.98
N ARG A 25 -8.57 12.35 -4.23
CA ARG A 25 -9.26 13.62 -4.04
C ARG A 25 -9.82 14.14 -5.36
N SER A 26 -9.32 13.59 -6.47
CA SER A 26 -9.79 13.94 -7.80
C SER A 26 -9.52 12.79 -8.75
N LEU A 27 -9.93 12.94 -10.00
CA LEU A 27 -9.63 11.95 -11.02
C LEU A 27 -8.23 12.08 -11.60
N ASP A 28 -7.46 13.05 -11.10
CA ASP A 28 -6.05 13.21 -11.48
C ASP A 28 -5.11 12.37 -10.63
N PHE A 29 -5.64 11.51 -9.80
CA PHE A 29 -4.80 10.65 -8.95
C PHE A 29 -4.00 9.70 -9.82
N ARG A 30 -2.69 9.61 -9.56
CA ARG A 30 -1.79 8.71 -10.28
C ARG A 30 -0.71 8.20 -9.36
N PHE A 31 -0.40 6.92 -9.45
CA PHE A 31 0.80 6.38 -8.84
C PHE A 31 2.02 6.79 -9.68
N VAL A 32 3.17 6.99 -9.02
CA VAL A 32 4.40 7.37 -9.74
C VAL A 32 4.91 6.24 -10.62
N ARG A 33 4.48 5.01 -10.35
CA ARG A 33 4.76 3.85 -11.18
C ARG A 33 3.71 2.81 -10.89
N GLU A 34 3.74 1.70 -11.61
CA GLU A 34 2.78 0.64 -11.39
C GLU A 34 3.13 -0.13 -10.11
N PHE A 35 2.17 -0.21 -9.20
CA PHE A 35 2.30 -1.00 -7.98
C PHE A 35 1.28 -2.13 -8.02
N ARG A 36 1.68 -3.29 -7.53
CA ARG A 36 0.81 -4.48 -7.54
C ARG A 36 0.32 -4.86 -6.16
N GLY A 37 1.10 -4.58 -5.15
CA GLY A 37 0.74 -4.88 -3.78
C GLY A 37 1.94 -5.40 -3.01
N LEU A 38 2.01 -5.02 -1.75
CA LEU A 38 3.07 -5.39 -0.81
C LEU A 38 4.46 -4.91 -1.21
N GLU A 39 4.53 -3.94 -2.12
CA GLU A 39 5.81 -3.26 -2.36
C GLU A 39 6.21 -2.51 -1.11
N VAL A 40 7.50 -2.46 -0.86
CA VAL A 40 8.06 -1.74 0.28
C VAL A 40 8.75 -0.50 -0.24
N ILE A 41 8.30 0.66 0.24
CA ILE A 41 8.95 1.92 -0.05
C ILE A 41 9.99 2.13 1.04
N ALA A 42 11.26 2.11 0.64
CA ALA A 42 12.36 1.99 1.59
C ALA A 42 12.50 3.18 2.51
N ARG A 43 12.18 4.39 2.04
CA ARG A 43 12.50 5.60 2.80
C ARG A 43 11.30 6.50 2.98
N ALA A 44 11.19 7.04 4.18
CA ALA A 44 10.22 8.08 4.47
C ALA A 44 10.42 9.26 3.52
N GLY A 45 9.32 9.85 3.06
CA GLY A 45 9.35 10.99 2.15
C GLY A 45 9.43 10.61 0.68
N GLU A 46 9.62 9.34 0.36
CA GLU A 46 9.65 8.91 -1.03
C GLU A 46 8.27 9.07 -1.65
N LEU A 47 8.21 9.60 -2.88
CA LEU A 47 6.94 9.86 -3.54
C LEU A 47 6.27 8.57 -3.97
N ILE A 48 5.00 8.43 -3.63
CA ILE A 48 4.21 7.25 -3.98
C ILE A 48 3.21 7.59 -5.09
N ALA A 49 2.54 8.73 -4.98
CA ALA A 49 1.47 9.10 -5.89
C ALA A 49 1.30 10.61 -5.92
N THR A 50 0.62 11.07 -6.95
CA THR A 50 0.22 12.47 -7.04
C THR A 50 -1.27 12.54 -7.34
N ASP A 51 -1.89 13.62 -6.90
CA ASP A 51 -3.30 13.88 -7.14
C ASP A 51 -3.39 15.37 -7.50
N GLY A 52 -3.29 15.65 -8.78
CA GLY A 52 -3.09 17.02 -9.23
C GLY A 52 -1.78 17.57 -8.69
N ALA A 53 -1.82 18.64 -7.95
CA ALA A 53 -0.64 19.22 -7.33
C ALA A 53 -0.30 18.61 -5.97
N HIS A 54 -1.17 17.78 -5.43
CA HIS A 54 -0.94 17.14 -4.13
C HIS A 54 -0.05 15.92 -4.28
N GLU A 55 0.90 15.75 -3.37
CA GLU A 55 1.82 14.62 -3.38
C GLU A 55 1.57 13.74 -2.17
N PHE A 56 1.54 12.42 -2.39
CA PHE A 56 1.46 11.45 -1.32
C PHE A 56 2.83 10.77 -1.19
N ARG A 57 3.40 10.86 -0.01
CA ARG A 57 4.75 10.36 0.25
C ARG A 57 4.70 9.35 1.38
N ALA A 58 5.70 8.47 1.41
CA ALA A 58 5.80 7.47 2.45
C ALA A 58 5.93 8.17 3.81
N PRO A 59 5.10 7.79 4.79
CA PRO A 59 5.13 8.44 6.10
C PRO A 59 6.30 7.99 6.98
N TYR A 60 6.93 6.87 6.63
CA TYR A 60 8.05 6.31 7.40
C TYR A 60 8.85 5.37 6.52
N ASP A 61 10.02 4.95 7.02
CA ASP A 61 10.83 3.99 6.29
C ASP A 61 10.11 2.64 6.21
N ASN A 62 10.36 1.93 5.13
CA ASN A 62 9.80 0.61 4.89
C ASN A 62 8.26 0.60 4.89
N THR A 63 7.68 1.61 4.26
CA THR A 63 6.23 1.67 4.09
C THR A 63 5.78 0.58 3.12
N VAL A 64 4.84 -0.24 3.55
CA VAL A 64 4.27 -1.31 2.74
C VAL A 64 3.01 -0.81 2.06
N LEU A 65 2.90 -1.04 0.76
CA LEU A 65 1.73 -0.66 -0.01
C LEU A 65 0.74 -1.81 -0.03
N VAL A 66 -0.46 -1.57 0.49
CA VAL A 66 -1.48 -2.61 0.62
C VAL A 66 -2.59 -2.33 -0.38
N MET A 67 -2.80 -3.27 -1.30
CA MET A 67 -3.87 -3.23 -2.29
C MET A 67 -3.92 -1.93 -3.10
N PRO A 68 -2.80 -1.53 -3.73
CA PRO A 68 -2.83 -0.34 -4.57
C PRO A 68 -3.67 -0.58 -5.82
N GLY A 69 -4.43 0.40 -6.22
CA GLY A 69 -5.22 0.27 -7.43
C GLY A 69 -6.01 1.53 -7.73
N THR A 70 -6.17 1.78 -9.01
CA THR A 70 -6.95 2.92 -9.50
C THR A 70 -7.98 2.48 -10.53
N THR A 71 -8.31 1.19 -10.58
CA THR A 71 -9.34 0.69 -11.46
C THR A 71 -10.67 1.33 -11.09
N ASN A 72 -11.35 1.93 -12.07
CA ASN A 72 -12.60 2.65 -11.84
C ASN A 72 -12.44 3.76 -10.81
N LEU A 73 -11.40 4.55 -10.99
CA LEU A 73 -11.06 5.63 -10.06
C LEU A 73 -12.24 6.56 -9.83
N LYS A 74 -12.52 6.86 -8.57
CA LYS A 74 -13.57 7.77 -8.13
C LYS A 74 -13.06 8.64 -7.01
N VAL A 75 -13.56 9.85 -6.95
CA VAL A 75 -13.27 10.75 -5.83
C VAL A 75 -13.77 10.10 -4.54
N GLY A 76 -12.92 10.09 -3.53
CA GLY A 76 -13.26 9.47 -2.25
C GLY A 76 -12.88 8.01 -2.14
N MET A 77 -12.39 7.41 -3.23
CA MET A 77 -12.00 6.01 -3.24
C MET A 77 -10.63 5.84 -2.57
N THR A 78 -10.50 4.80 -1.75
CA THR A 78 -9.20 4.42 -1.21
C THR A 78 -8.39 3.76 -2.32
N THR A 79 -7.23 4.35 -2.63
CA THR A 79 -6.39 3.88 -3.73
C THR A 79 -5.29 2.94 -3.25
N VAL A 80 -4.82 3.13 -2.02
CA VAL A 80 -3.83 2.25 -1.41
C VAL A 80 -3.88 2.48 0.09
N ARG A 81 -3.60 1.44 0.84
CA ARG A 81 -3.38 1.56 2.28
C ARG A 81 -1.88 1.45 2.55
N LEU A 82 -1.42 2.20 3.51
CA LEU A 82 -0.01 2.24 3.88
C LEU A 82 0.15 1.58 5.24
N GLY A 83 1.14 0.72 5.36
CA GLY A 83 1.36 0.02 6.59
C GLY A 83 2.79 -0.39 6.77
N ARG A 84 3.03 -1.18 7.79
CA ARG A 84 4.35 -1.72 8.07
C ARG A 84 4.21 -3.17 8.47
N PHE A 85 5.24 -3.96 8.17
CA PHE A 85 5.26 -5.34 8.64
C PHE A 85 5.50 -5.36 10.14
N GLU A 86 4.79 -6.29 10.79
CA GLU A 86 4.98 -6.57 12.21
C GLU A 86 5.55 -7.96 12.36
N ASN A 87 6.49 -8.08 13.26
CA ASN A 87 7.08 -9.38 13.58
C ASN A 87 6.41 -9.97 14.80
#